data_d306f3c86642175b334a1348a7d4900d
#
_entry.id   d306f3c86642175b334a1348a7d4900d
#
_cell.length_a   1.000
_cell.length_b   1.000
_cell.length_c   1.000
_cell.angle_alpha   90.00
_cell.angle_beta   90.00
_cell.angle_gamma   90.00
#
_symmetry.space_group_name_H-M   'P 1'
#
loop_
_entity.id
_entity.type
_entity.pdbx_description
1 polymer ?
#
loop_
_entity_poly.entity_id
_entity_poly.type
_entity_poly.pdbx_seq_one_letter_code
_entity_poly.pdbx_strand_id
1 'polypeptide(L)'
;MDNLEEVKWATLCLFGGSVGKSAQFPLHVWLPDAMEGPTTVSALIHAATMVKAGVFLVARAFPLIVHSPDTAIYIAFTGGLTALVAASMAMVMNDIKRVLAYSTISQLGYMFLALGAGAWAYWHSVDSGLDPGYSLGYMAGLFHLMNHAFFKALLFLGSGAVIHAVHTQDMREMGAVSYTHLR
;
A
#
# COMPACT_ATOMS: atom_id res chain seq x y z
N MET A 1 24.63 -2.92 -24.00
CA MET A 1 24.52 -2.02 -22.81
C MET A 1 23.33 -1.09 -22.93
N ASP A 2 23.02 -0.60 -24.12
CA ASP A 2 21.92 0.36 -24.37
C ASP A 2 20.54 -0.16 -23.93
N ASN A 3 20.25 -1.44 -24.14
CA ASN A 3 18.96 -2.03 -23.77
C ASN A 3 18.69 -2.07 -22.25
N LEU A 4 19.70 -2.12 -21.39
CA LEU A 4 19.54 -2.14 -19.92
C LEU A 4 19.17 -0.75 -19.37
N GLU A 5 19.72 0.30 -19.94
CA GLU A 5 19.36 1.68 -19.59
C GLU A 5 17.91 1.98 -19.99
N GLU A 6 17.50 1.56 -21.18
CA GLU A 6 16.12 1.71 -21.64
C GLU A 6 15.12 0.97 -20.72
N VAL A 7 15.44 -0.28 -20.32
CA VAL A 7 14.63 -1.06 -19.38
C VAL A 7 14.55 -0.37 -18.03
N LYS A 8 15.64 0.21 -17.53
CA LYS A 8 15.66 0.96 -16.28
C LYS A 8 14.73 2.16 -16.33
N TRP A 9 14.81 2.99 -17.37
CA TRP A 9 13.94 4.15 -17.51
C TRP A 9 12.46 3.76 -17.69
N ALA A 10 12.19 2.73 -18.49
CA ALA A 10 10.84 2.22 -18.67
C ALA A 10 10.23 1.72 -17.34
N THR A 11 10.99 0.95 -16.56
CA THR A 11 10.53 0.43 -15.27
C THR A 11 10.37 1.53 -14.23
N LEU A 12 11.24 2.55 -14.21
CA LEU A 12 11.09 3.72 -13.34
C LEU A 12 9.83 4.54 -13.68
N CYS A 13 9.54 4.74 -14.96
CA CYS A 13 8.31 5.42 -15.40
C CYS A 13 7.05 4.64 -15.00
N LEU A 14 7.04 3.31 -15.18
CA LEU A 14 5.96 2.43 -14.71
C LEU A 14 5.78 2.53 -13.20
N PHE A 15 6.88 2.54 -12.46
CA PHE A 15 6.83 2.70 -11.01
C PHE A 15 6.31 4.09 -10.60
N GLY A 16 6.69 5.16 -11.30
CA GLY A 16 6.17 6.51 -11.08
C GLY A 16 4.64 6.56 -11.20
N GLY A 17 4.07 5.90 -12.22
CA GLY A 17 2.63 5.74 -12.36
C GLY A 17 1.99 4.95 -11.21
N SER A 18 2.69 3.92 -10.73
CA SER A 18 2.25 3.12 -9.56
C SER A 18 2.27 3.92 -8.28
N VAL A 19 3.29 4.77 -8.05
CA VAL A 19 3.41 5.67 -6.89
C VAL A 19 2.21 6.60 -6.80
N GLY A 20 1.83 7.22 -7.91
CA GLY A 20 0.66 8.10 -7.96
C GLY A 20 -0.65 7.35 -7.65
N LYS A 21 -0.85 6.19 -8.29
CA LYS A 21 -2.09 5.41 -8.17
C LYS A 21 -2.25 4.76 -6.79
N SER A 22 -1.16 4.31 -6.19
CA SER A 22 -1.15 3.64 -4.87
C SER A 22 -0.78 4.56 -3.71
N ALA A 23 -0.81 5.88 -3.93
CA ALA A 23 -0.56 6.87 -2.89
C ALA A 23 0.74 6.60 -2.09
N GLN A 24 1.83 6.29 -2.80
CA GLN A 24 3.13 6.13 -2.18
C GLN A 24 3.81 7.49 -2.02
N PHE A 25 4.71 7.58 -1.03
CA PHE A 25 5.50 8.80 -0.82
C PHE A 25 6.28 9.18 -2.10
N PRO A 26 6.28 10.48 -2.51
CA PRO A 26 5.65 11.64 -1.88
C PRO A 26 4.20 11.92 -2.31
N LEU A 27 3.60 11.12 -3.21
CA LEU A 27 2.29 11.39 -3.81
C LEU A 27 1.12 10.76 -3.01
N HIS A 28 1.19 10.76 -1.67
CA HIS A 28 0.23 10.07 -0.80
C HIS A 28 -0.92 10.95 -0.28
N VAL A 29 -0.77 12.27 -0.33
CA VAL A 29 -1.67 13.21 0.38
C VAL A 29 -3.11 13.20 -0.13
N TRP A 30 -3.35 12.86 -1.38
CA TRP A 30 -4.68 12.82 -1.98
C TRP A 30 -5.60 11.73 -1.37
N LEU A 31 -5.01 10.65 -0.83
CA LEU A 31 -5.79 9.51 -0.39
C LEU A 31 -6.55 9.76 0.92
N PRO A 32 -5.96 10.38 1.97
CA PRO A 32 -6.72 10.83 3.14
C PRO A 32 -7.77 11.89 2.83
N ASP A 33 -7.54 12.76 1.86
CA ASP A 33 -8.51 13.79 1.47
C ASP A 33 -9.73 13.19 0.73
N ALA A 34 -9.55 12.05 0.06
CA ALA A 34 -10.64 11.30 -0.56
C ALA A 34 -11.65 10.72 0.47
N MET A 35 -11.38 10.86 1.78
CA MET A 35 -12.29 10.40 2.86
C MET A 35 -13.55 11.26 3.06
N GLU A 36 -13.64 12.40 2.41
CA GLU A 36 -14.86 13.25 2.42
C GLU A 36 -16.05 12.57 1.71
N GLY A 37 -15.81 11.58 0.87
CA GLY A 37 -16.84 10.81 0.18
C GLY A 37 -17.59 9.81 1.07
N PRO A 38 -18.68 9.20 0.56
CA PRO A 38 -19.43 8.17 1.26
C PRO A 38 -18.53 6.97 1.65
N THR A 39 -18.78 6.38 2.82
CA THR A 39 -17.93 5.29 3.36
C THR A 39 -17.90 4.05 2.46
N THR A 40 -18.97 3.75 1.76
CA THR A 40 -19.03 2.64 0.79
C THR A 40 -18.10 2.85 -0.40
N VAL A 41 -17.99 4.10 -0.89
CA VAL A 41 -17.06 4.47 -1.95
C VAL A 41 -15.63 4.41 -1.43
N SER A 42 -15.37 4.91 -0.21
CA SER A 42 -14.07 4.78 0.43
C SER A 42 -13.66 3.32 0.58
N ALA A 43 -14.58 2.44 0.99
CA ALA A 43 -14.32 1.01 1.07
C ALA A 43 -13.87 0.43 -0.29
N LEU A 44 -14.56 0.79 -1.37
CA LEU A 44 -14.22 0.32 -2.71
C LEU A 44 -12.84 0.81 -3.18
N ILE A 45 -12.54 2.09 -3.00
CA ILE A 45 -11.26 2.69 -3.38
C ILE A 45 -10.09 2.03 -2.65
N HIS A 46 -10.20 1.86 -1.33
CA HIS A 46 -9.12 1.38 -0.46
C HIS A 46 -8.98 -0.13 -0.43
N ALA A 47 -10.10 -0.86 -0.53
CA ALA A 47 -10.07 -2.31 -0.40
C ALA A 47 -9.86 -3.02 -1.73
N ALA A 48 -10.60 -2.66 -2.79
CA ALA A 48 -10.72 -3.54 -3.95
C ALA A 48 -10.07 -3.02 -5.22
N THR A 49 -10.04 -1.69 -5.46
CA THR A 49 -9.82 -1.20 -6.82
C THR A 49 -8.64 -0.25 -6.98
N MET A 50 -8.85 1.04 -6.72
CA MET A 50 -7.98 2.09 -7.23
C MET A 50 -6.55 2.01 -6.72
N VAL A 51 -6.37 1.91 -5.40
CA VAL A 51 -5.03 1.95 -4.80
C VAL A 51 -4.24 0.66 -4.99
N LYS A 52 -4.90 -0.44 -5.31
CA LYS A 52 -4.24 -1.73 -5.59
C LYS A 52 -3.74 -1.86 -7.02
N ALA A 53 -4.30 -1.05 -7.92
CA ALA A 53 -3.91 -1.07 -9.32
C ALA A 53 -2.40 -0.79 -9.52
N GLY A 54 -1.80 0.10 -8.70
CA GLY A 54 -0.36 0.36 -8.79
C GLY A 54 0.49 -0.82 -8.33
N VAL A 55 0.11 -1.49 -7.22
CA VAL A 55 0.80 -2.72 -6.76
C VAL A 55 0.66 -3.82 -7.81
N PHE A 56 -0.54 -3.98 -8.38
CA PHE A 56 -0.79 -4.95 -9.44
C PHE A 56 0.02 -4.64 -10.70
N LEU A 57 0.16 -3.36 -11.06
CA LEU A 57 0.99 -2.94 -12.20
C LEU A 57 2.45 -3.35 -12.00
N VAL A 58 3.02 -3.10 -10.82
CA VAL A 58 4.40 -3.52 -10.48
C VAL A 58 4.54 -5.04 -10.49
N ALA A 59 3.56 -5.75 -9.92
CA ALA A 59 3.55 -7.22 -9.96
C ALA A 59 3.46 -7.76 -11.40
N ARG A 60 2.66 -7.12 -12.25
CA ARG A 60 2.54 -7.49 -13.67
C ARG A 60 3.81 -7.18 -14.46
N ALA A 61 4.50 -6.10 -14.12
CA ALA A 61 5.77 -5.71 -14.72
C ALA A 61 6.99 -6.41 -14.06
N PHE A 62 6.77 -7.30 -13.10
CA PHE A 62 7.83 -8.00 -12.36
C PHE A 62 8.89 -8.64 -13.26
N PRO A 63 8.53 -9.35 -14.36
CA PRO A 63 9.53 -9.92 -15.27
C PRO A 63 10.45 -8.88 -15.92
N LEU A 64 9.97 -7.64 -16.06
CA LEU A 64 10.78 -6.54 -16.59
C LEU A 64 11.64 -5.92 -15.50
N ILE A 65 11.08 -5.75 -14.29
CA ILE A 65 11.75 -5.13 -13.13
C ILE A 65 12.93 -5.98 -12.64
N VAL A 66 12.85 -7.29 -12.74
CA VAL A 66 13.95 -8.22 -12.39
C VAL A 66 15.23 -7.93 -13.16
N HIS A 67 15.14 -7.41 -14.39
CA HIS A 67 16.31 -7.01 -15.20
C HIS A 67 16.87 -5.63 -14.83
N SER A 68 16.27 -4.92 -13.87
CA SER A 68 16.71 -3.61 -13.39
C SER A 68 16.83 -3.58 -11.86
N PRO A 69 17.96 -4.05 -11.29
CA PRO A 69 18.16 -4.11 -9.84
C PRO A 69 18.04 -2.74 -9.16
N ASP A 70 18.47 -1.68 -9.83
CA ASP A 70 18.31 -0.31 -9.31
C ASP A 70 16.83 0.03 -9.10
N THR A 71 15.97 -0.23 -10.08
CA THR A 71 14.54 0.02 -9.96
C THR A 71 13.92 -0.84 -8.85
N ALA A 72 14.36 -2.09 -8.70
CA ALA A 72 13.90 -2.97 -7.63
C ALA A 72 14.22 -2.40 -6.25
N ILE A 73 15.43 -1.84 -6.05
CA ILE A 73 15.81 -1.17 -4.80
C ILE A 73 14.97 0.09 -4.57
N TYR A 74 14.74 0.91 -5.59
CA TYR A 74 13.88 2.10 -5.45
C TYR A 74 12.45 1.74 -5.06
N ILE A 75 11.88 0.69 -5.63
CA ILE A 75 10.54 0.18 -5.27
C ILE A 75 10.53 -0.26 -3.80
N ALA A 76 11.52 -1.06 -3.38
CA ALA A 76 11.62 -1.55 -2.01
C ALA A 76 11.78 -0.41 -1.00
N PHE A 77 12.69 0.52 -1.28
CA PHE A 77 12.95 1.66 -0.39
C PHE A 77 11.74 2.58 -0.26
N THR A 78 11.13 2.96 -1.38
CA THR A 78 9.93 3.82 -1.39
C THR A 78 8.78 3.15 -0.66
N GLY A 79 8.58 1.85 -0.86
CA GLY A 79 7.57 1.06 -0.15
C GLY A 79 7.81 1.03 1.37
N GLY A 80 9.03 0.73 1.80
CA GLY A 80 9.40 0.70 3.21
C GLY A 80 9.27 2.06 3.90
N LEU A 81 9.76 3.12 3.25
CA LEU A 81 9.62 4.49 3.74
C LEU A 81 8.15 4.90 3.87
N THR A 82 7.36 4.62 2.84
CA THR A 82 5.92 4.91 2.85
C THR A 82 5.20 4.16 3.97
N ALA A 83 5.54 2.89 4.18
CA ALA A 83 4.95 2.08 5.24
C ALA A 83 5.19 2.69 6.62
N LEU A 84 6.41 3.12 6.90
CA LEU A 84 6.79 3.75 8.17
C LEU A 84 6.11 5.11 8.37
N VAL A 85 6.21 6.00 7.38
CA VAL A 85 5.65 7.35 7.45
C VAL A 85 4.13 7.31 7.61
N ALA A 86 3.44 6.51 6.80
CA ALA A 86 1.99 6.41 6.88
C ALA A 86 1.50 5.77 8.19
N ALA A 87 2.21 4.77 8.72
CA ALA A 87 1.89 4.20 10.02
C ALA A 87 2.04 5.23 11.15
N SER A 88 3.09 6.04 11.11
CA SER A 88 3.31 7.12 12.09
C SER A 88 2.20 8.18 12.02
N MET A 89 1.77 8.55 10.80
CA MET A 89 0.66 9.48 10.61
C MET A 89 -0.67 8.92 11.13
N ALA A 90 -0.92 7.62 10.94
CA ALA A 90 -2.14 6.98 11.42
C ALA A 90 -2.32 7.09 12.94
N MET A 91 -1.23 7.07 13.71
CA MET A 91 -1.27 7.14 15.19
C MET A 91 -1.76 8.49 15.74
N VAL A 92 -1.64 9.55 14.97
CA VAL A 92 -2.01 10.90 15.42
C VAL A 92 -3.37 11.36 14.86
N MET A 93 -4.01 10.55 14.00
CA MET A 93 -5.32 10.89 13.44
C MET A 93 -6.43 10.57 14.43
N ASN A 94 -7.43 11.48 14.53
CA ASN A 94 -8.61 11.29 15.35
C ASN A 94 -9.83 10.86 14.53
N ASP A 95 -9.80 10.98 13.23
CA ASP A 95 -10.86 10.57 12.29
C ASP A 95 -10.68 9.09 11.91
N ILE A 96 -11.71 8.27 12.20
CA ILE A 96 -11.69 6.83 11.96
C ILE A 96 -11.44 6.48 10.48
N LYS A 97 -11.95 7.25 9.53
CA LYS A 97 -11.74 7.03 8.10
C LYS A 97 -10.32 7.40 7.68
N ARG A 98 -9.76 8.48 8.24
CA ARG A 98 -8.37 8.90 7.98
C ARG A 98 -7.37 7.90 8.55
N VAL A 99 -7.61 7.36 9.74
CA VAL A 99 -6.80 6.25 10.29
C VAL A 99 -6.75 5.07 9.32
N LEU A 100 -7.91 4.66 8.82
CA LEU A 100 -8.01 3.55 7.85
C LEU A 100 -7.34 3.87 6.52
N ALA A 101 -7.38 5.13 6.07
CA ALA A 101 -6.69 5.58 4.86
C ALA A 101 -5.16 5.49 5.01
N TYR A 102 -4.60 6.06 6.07
CA TYR A 102 -3.15 5.97 6.35
C TYR A 102 -2.70 4.52 6.56
N SER A 103 -3.48 3.72 7.26
CA SER A 103 -3.24 2.30 7.39
C SER A 103 -3.24 1.58 6.02
N THR A 104 -4.09 2.01 5.07
CA THR A 104 -4.07 1.48 3.69
C THR A 104 -2.76 1.85 2.98
N ILE A 105 -2.32 3.11 3.06
CA ILE A 105 -1.06 3.56 2.47
C ILE A 105 0.11 2.75 3.02
N SER A 106 0.16 2.54 4.33
CA SER A 106 1.19 1.74 4.99
C SER A 106 1.21 0.30 4.47
N GLN A 107 0.06 -0.35 4.37
CA GLN A 107 -0.03 -1.73 3.89
C GLN A 107 0.34 -1.88 2.40
N LEU A 108 0.00 -0.89 1.57
CA LEU A 108 0.47 -0.84 0.18
C LEU A 108 2.00 -0.69 0.13
N GLY A 109 2.59 0.10 1.02
CA GLY A 109 4.03 0.22 1.18
C GLY A 109 4.70 -1.13 1.46
N TYR A 110 4.13 -1.97 2.33
CA TYR A 110 4.62 -3.33 2.57
C TYR A 110 4.58 -4.21 1.31
N MET A 111 3.54 -4.07 0.49
CA MET A 111 3.44 -4.82 -0.76
C MET A 111 4.53 -4.41 -1.75
N PHE A 112 4.81 -3.09 -1.89
CA PHE A 112 5.90 -2.59 -2.72
C PHE A 112 7.26 -3.02 -2.18
N LEU A 113 7.47 -2.97 -0.86
CA LEU A 113 8.70 -3.47 -0.23
C LEU A 113 8.93 -4.95 -0.57
N ALA A 114 7.89 -5.78 -0.47
CA ALA A 114 7.99 -7.21 -0.77
C ALA A 114 8.29 -7.46 -2.25
N LEU A 115 7.61 -6.75 -3.17
CA LEU A 115 7.83 -6.88 -4.60
C LEU A 115 9.23 -6.41 -5.01
N GLY A 116 9.67 -5.25 -4.51
CA GLY A 116 11.00 -4.72 -4.82
C GLY A 116 12.13 -5.58 -4.25
N ALA A 117 12.02 -5.98 -2.98
CA ALA A 117 13.01 -6.89 -2.36
C ALA A 117 13.04 -8.26 -3.05
N GLY A 118 11.86 -8.77 -3.47
CA GLY A 118 11.75 -10.01 -4.21
C GLY A 118 12.41 -9.94 -5.59
N ALA A 119 12.24 -8.83 -6.31
CA ALA A 119 12.86 -8.62 -7.62
C ALA A 119 14.39 -8.50 -7.49
N TRP A 120 14.86 -7.77 -6.50
CA TRP A 120 16.29 -7.62 -6.22
C TRP A 120 16.95 -8.97 -5.82
N ALA A 121 16.29 -9.72 -4.93
CA ALA A 121 16.78 -11.04 -4.52
C ALA A 121 16.82 -12.03 -5.69
N TYR A 122 15.79 -12.01 -6.55
CA TYR A 122 15.74 -12.83 -7.75
C TYR A 122 16.93 -12.52 -8.68
N TRP A 123 17.20 -11.25 -8.95
CA TRP A 123 18.32 -10.82 -9.80
C TRP A 123 19.66 -11.33 -9.24
N HIS A 124 19.91 -11.17 -7.94
CA HIS A 124 21.13 -11.67 -7.28
C HIS A 124 21.27 -13.19 -7.31
N SER A 125 20.16 -13.93 -7.23
CA SER A 125 20.20 -15.40 -7.33
C SER A 125 20.62 -15.84 -8.72
N VAL A 126 20.09 -15.20 -9.77
CA VAL A 126 20.47 -15.49 -11.15
C VAL A 126 21.95 -15.13 -11.40
N ASP A 127 22.38 -13.96 -10.94
CA ASP A 127 23.77 -13.49 -11.09
C ASP A 127 24.77 -14.41 -10.37
N SER A 128 24.38 -14.97 -9.22
CA SER A 128 25.19 -15.93 -8.46
C SER A 128 25.14 -17.36 -9.00
N GLY A 129 24.42 -17.62 -10.10
CA GLY A 129 24.25 -18.95 -10.70
C GLY A 129 23.38 -19.91 -9.88
N LEU A 130 22.60 -19.38 -8.94
CA LEU A 130 21.61 -20.13 -8.17
C LEU A 130 20.28 -20.18 -8.92
N ASP A 131 19.54 -21.28 -8.78
CA ASP A 131 18.15 -21.32 -9.27
C ASP A 131 17.31 -20.36 -8.42
N PRO A 132 16.80 -19.27 -9.01
CA PRO A 132 16.05 -18.27 -8.25
C PRO A 132 14.71 -18.80 -7.72
N GLY A 133 14.24 -19.94 -8.22
CA GLY A 133 12.92 -20.46 -7.89
C GLY A 133 11.81 -19.41 -8.06
N TYR A 134 10.74 -19.56 -7.32
CA TYR A 134 9.73 -18.50 -7.23
C TYR A 134 10.20 -17.42 -6.25
N SER A 135 10.17 -16.17 -6.68
CA SER A 135 10.46 -15.05 -5.79
C SER A 135 9.45 -15.02 -4.63
N LEU A 136 9.96 -15.31 -3.43
CA LEU A 136 9.14 -15.30 -2.22
C LEU A 136 8.50 -13.92 -1.98
N GLY A 137 9.22 -12.84 -2.32
CA GLY A 137 8.71 -11.48 -2.21
C GLY A 137 7.55 -11.19 -3.17
N TYR A 138 7.58 -11.74 -4.38
CA TYR A 138 6.47 -11.66 -5.33
C TYR A 138 5.21 -12.34 -4.78
N MET A 139 5.36 -13.59 -4.32
CA MET A 139 4.25 -14.35 -3.74
C MET A 139 3.69 -13.68 -2.48
N ALA A 140 4.56 -13.20 -1.58
CA ALA A 140 4.16 -12.51 -0.36
C ALA A 140 3.40 -11.20 -0.67
N GLY A 141 3.89 -10.41 -1.62
CA GLY A 141 3.24 -9.16 -2.03
C GLY A 141 1.83 -9.38 -2.58
N LEU A 142 1.66 -10.34 -3.49
CA LEU A 142 0.36 -10.67 -4.08
C LEU A 142 -0.59 -11.35 -3.08
N PHE A 143 -0.10 -12.24 -2.24
CA PHE A 143 -0.90 -12.87 -1.19
C PHE A 143 -1.41 -11.82 -0.19
N HIS A 144 -0.54 -10.88 0.20
CA HIS A 144 -0.95 -9.78 1.07
C HIS A 144 -1.95 -8.84 0.39
N LEU A 145 -1.79 -8.57 -0.91
CA LEU A 145 -2.74 -7.77 -1.70
C LEU A 145 -4.15 -8.38 -1.66
N MET A 146 -4.26 -9.69 -1.80
CA MET A 146 -5.53 -10.41 -1.74
C MET A 146 -6.14 -10.32 -0.33
N ASN A 147 -5.39 -10.68 0.71
CA ASN A 147 -5.86 -10.64 2.09
C ASN A 147 -6.27 -9.25 2.53
N HIS A 148 -5.47 -8.24 2.17
CA HIS A 148 -5.75 -6.84 2.44
C HIS A 148 -7.08 -6.39 1.82
N ALA A 149 -7.48 -6.94 0.67
CA ALA A 149 -8.77 -6.60 0.07
C ALA A 149 -9.93 -6.94 1.00
N PHE A 150 -9.92 -8.15 1.56
CA PHE A 150 -10.99 -8.63 2.42
C PHE A 150 -11.06 -7.87 3.75
N PHE A 151 -9.96 -7.83 4.49
CA PHE A 151 -10.03 -7.20 5.82
C PHE A 151 -10.21 -5.68 5.74
N LYS A 152 -9.70 -5.00 4.70
CA LYS A 152 -9.95 -3.56 4.54
C LYS A 152 -11.38 -3.24 4.15
N ALA A 153 -12.01 -4.05 3.30
CA ALA A 153 -13.42 -3.89 3.01
C ALA A 153 -14.26 -4.01 4.29
N LEU A 154 -13.98 -5.03 5.10
CA LEU A 154 -14.67 -5.24 6.38
C LEU A 154 -14.47 -4.06 7.34
N LEU A 155 -13.23 -3.56 7.49
CA LEU A 155 -12.94 -2.44 8.39
C LEU A 155 -13.64 -1.15 7.96
N PHE A 156 -13.64 -0.83 6.65
CA PHE A 156 -14.33 0.36 6.16
C PHE A 156 -15.86 0.23 6.29
N LEU A 157 -16.45 -0.91 5.97
CA LEU A 157 -17.88 -1.12 6.14
C LEU A 157 -18.27 -1.07 7.63
N GLY A 158 -17.45 -1.68 8.50
CA GLY A 158 -17.64 -1.61 9.95
C GLY A 158 -17.52 -0.19 10.48
N SER A 159 -16.53 0.60 10.02
CA SER A 159 -16.44 2.02 10.40
C SER A 159 -17.66 2.82 9.92
N GLY A 160 -18.19 2.51 8.74
CA GLY A 160 -19.44 3.09 8.24
C GLY A 160 -20.64 2.81 9.12
N ALA A 161 -20.78 1.57 9.60
CA ALA A 161 -21.84 1.19 10.53
C ALA A 161 -21.72 1.95 11.86
N VAL A 162 -20.50 2.09 12.40
CA VAL A 162 -20.26 2.88 13.63
C VAL A 162 -20.60 4.35 13.41
N ILE A 163 -20.10 4.97 12.34
CA ILE A 163 -20.38 6.38 12.02
C ILE A 163 -21.89 6.61 11.87
N HIS A 164 -22.60 5.66 11.25
CA HIS A 164 -24.06 5.76 11.11
C HIS A 164 -24.80 5.70 12.45
N ALA A 165 -24.28 4.92 13.40
CA ALA A 165 -24.89 4.79 14.73
C ALA A 165 -24.61 6.00 15.65
N VAL A 166 -23.40 6.58 15.57
CA VAL A 166 -22.96 7.66 16.47
C VAL A 166 -23.01 9.05 15.85
N HIS A 167 -23.23 9.15 14.55
CA HIS A 167 -23.31 10.38 13.76
C HIS A 167 -22.07 11.28 13.80
N THR A 168 -20.89 10.75 14.13
CA THR A 168 -19.60 11.46 14.11
C THR A 168 -18.52 10.58 13.52
N GLN A 169 -17.46 11.20 12.95
CA GLN A 169 -16.25 10.51 12.48
C GLN A 169 -15.10 10.64 13.50
N ASP A 170 -15.22 11.54 14.49
CA ASP A 170 -14.20 11.75 15.50
C ASP A 170 -14.25 10.64 16.56
N MET A 171 -13.19 9.84 16.63
CA MET A 171 -13.08 8.71 17.57
C MET A 171 -13.15 9.16 19.04
N ARG A 172 -12.80 10.42 19.36
CA ARG A 172 -12.91 10.97 20.73
C ARG A 172 -14.35 11.13 21.19
N GLU A 173 -15.29 11.26 20.23
CA GLU A 173 -16.72 11.41 20.49
C GLU A 173 -17.48 10.08 20.40
N MET A 174 -16.84 9.00 19.93
CA MET A 174 -17.46 7.69 19.74
C MET A 174 -17.70 6.89 21.02
N GLY A 175 -17.48 7.49 22.21
CA GLY A 175 -17.97 6.98 23.49
C GLY A 175 -17.44 5.60 23.86
N ALA A 176 -16.30 5.22 23.40
CA ALA A 176 -15.68 4.04 23.91
C ALA A 176 -15.08 4.42 25.23
N VAL A 177 -15.72 4.17 26.38
CA VAL A 177 -14.92 3.66 27.33
C VAL A 177 -14.97 4.09 28.75
N SER A 178 -14.34 3.35 29.52
CA SER A 178 -14.11 3.29 30.93
C SER A 178 -14.00 4.61 31.72
N TYR A 179 -13.64 5.73 31.13
CA TYR A 179 -13.71 7.02 31.85
C TYR A 179 -15.07 7.72 31.78
N THR A 180 -15.99 7.26 30.96
CA THR A 180 -17.39 7.75 31.01
C THR A 180 -18.17 7.12 32.14
N HIS A 181 -17.68 6.00 32.71
CA HIS A 181 -18.28 5.30 33.83
C HIS A 181 -17.60 5.57 35.19
N LEU A 182 -16.60 6.45 35.23
CA LEU A 182 -15.90 6.85 36.46
C LEU A 182 -16.37 8.22 36.99
N ARG A 183 -17.62 8.62 36.67
CA ARG A 183 -18.29 9.72 37.32
C ARG A 183 -19.52 9.23 38.09
#